data_78fef8cdf8dcbc615bd0ea4b32c07ac8
#
_entry.id   78fef8cdf8dcbc615bd0ea4b32c07ac8
#
_cell.length_a   1.000
_cell.length_b   1.000
_cell.length_c   1.000
_cell.angle_alpha   90.00
_cell.angle_beta   90.00
_cell.angle_gamma   90.00
#
_symmetry.space_group_name_H-M   'P 1'
#
loop_
_entity.id
_entity.type
_entity.pdbx_description
1 polymer ?
#
loop_
_entity_poly.entity_id
_entity_poly.type
_entity_poly.pdbx_seq_one_letter_code
_entity_poly.pdbx_strand_id
1 'polypeptide(L)'
;MSRVALCSVSEVDHQTLSQSISEFSPVLASLDPYIVSIPKTPAHDQAQLITKHAIWPVTLAPFQRKQDASPRFWSLARRKWVEAGIKRVIELGLEAQSKGELPTAVYCTSSPVPLWPREEEGFVPPTPGLRASSCDTRNSENHPLRHAILNCIASVARLRTVPPFSEIQKQATRNGADYLLTSLSLFTLHEPCTMCTMALLHSRVREVFYVFPSGQSGGFEGELGVHSRKDLNHRFEVWKWKDVDLTDEQKELLSIPPGVEV
;
A
#
# COMPACT_ATOMS: atom_id res chain seq x y z
N MET A 1 3.34 -25.81 23.09
CA MET A 1 4.77 -25.57 23.33
C MET A 1 5.25 -24.59 22.27
N SER A 2 5.84 -23.47 22.67
CA SER A 2 6.40 -22.50 21.71
C SER A 2 7.87 -22.85 21.46
N ARG A 3 8.32 -22.74 20.21
CA ARG A 3 9.71 -22.94 19.79
C ARG A 3 10.27 -21.61 19.29
N VAL A 4 11.52 -21.31 19.62
CA VAL A 4 12.21 -20.10 19.20
C VAL A 4 13.53 -20.51 18.56
N ALA A 5 13.81 -20.02 17.35
CA ALA A 5 15.10 -20.16 16.72
C ALA A 5 16.03 -19.10 17.28
N LEU A 6 17.21 -19.49 17.78
CA LEU A 6 18.17 -18.60 18.44
C LEU A 6 19.26 -18.12 17.47
N CYS A 7 19.96 -19.06 16.83
CA CYS A 7 21.06 -18.75 15.91
C CYS A 7 21.30 -19.90 14.92
N SER A 8 22.18 -19.66 13.95
CA SER A 8 22.68 -20.71 13.07
C SER A 8 23.81 -21.51 13.73
N VAL A 9 23.81 -22.84 13.54
CA VAL A 9 24.89 -23.73 14.02
C VAL A 9 26.26 -23.34 13.44
N SER A 10 26.27 -22.66 12.28
CA SER A 10 27.52 -22.17 11.67
C SER A 10 28.09 -20.94 12.35
N GLU A 11 27.30 -20.23 13.16
CA GLU A 11 27.72 -18.99 13.83
C GLU A 11 28.11 -19.23 15.29
N VAL A 12 27.36 -20.08 15.97
CA VAL A 12 27.60 -20.37 17.40
C VAL A 12 27.46 -21.86 17.64
N ASP A 13 28.43 -22.48 18.28
CA ASP A 13 28.35 -23.87 18.70
C ASP A 13 27.40 -24.04 19.91
N HIS A 14 26.95 -25.27 20.12
CA HIS A 14 25.97 -25.59 21.16
C HIS A 14 26.47 -25.27 22.57
N GLN A 15 27.76 -25.47 22.84
CA GLN A 15 28.32 -25.28 24.17
C GLN A 15 28.41 -23.78 24.53
N THR A 16 28.89 -22.97 23.60
CA THR A 16 28.94 -21.50 23.72
C THR A 16 27.53 -20.91 23.88
N LEU A 17 26.55 -21.43 23.11
CA LEU A 17 25.17 -21.00 23.22
C LEU A 17 24.56 -21.32 24.59
N SER A 18 24.76 -22.52 25.10
CA SER A 18 24.24 -22.96 26.40
C SER A 18 24.86 -22.12 27.55
N GLN A 19 26.15 -21.83 27.47
CA GLN A 19 26.81 -20.97 28.42
C GLN A 19 26.25 -19.54 28.39
N SER A 20 26.09 -18.95 27.20
CA SER A 20 25.54 -17.59 27.04
C SER A 20 24.10 -17.49 27.56
N ILE A 21 23.28 -18.52 27.35
CA ILE A 21 21.91 -18.56 27.86
C ILE A 21 21.91 -18.58 29.38
N SER A 22 22.82 -19.38 29.99
CA SER A 22 22.94 -19.53 31.44
C SER A 22 23.42 -18.23 32.10
N GLU A 23 24.37 -17.53 31.46
CA GLU A 23 24.86 -16.23 31.91
C GLU A 23 23.80 -15.13 31.78
N PHE A 24 22.99 -15.17 30.74
CA PHE A 24 21.96 -14.17 30.51
C PHE A 24 20.79 -14.29 31.50
N SER A 25 20.32 -15.51 31.78
CA SER A 25 19.20 -15.72 32.70
C SER A 25 19.22 -17.10 33.36
N PRO A 26 19.26 -17.15 34.71
CA PRO A 26 19.18 -18.41 35.45
C PRO A 26 17.89 -19.20 35.17
N VAL A 27 16.82 -18.51 34.85
CA VAL A 27 15.53 -19.15 34.52
C VAL A 27 15.61 -19.91 33.17
N LEU A 28 16.39 -19.40 32.23
CA LEU A 28 16.61 -20.02 30.94
C LEU A 28 17.71 -21.09 30.95
N ALA A 29 18.54 -21.11 31.98
CA ALA A 29 19.62 -22.10 32.14
C ALA A 29 19.11 -23.54 32.18
N SER A 30 17.87 -23.75 32.57
CA SER A 30 17.21 -25.08 32.56
C SER A 30 16.74 -25.53 31.19
N LEU A 31 16.79 -24.65 30.19
CA LEU A 31 16.38 -24.96 28.80
C LEU A 31 17.60 -25.57 28.09
N ASP A 32 17.42 -26.76 27.57
CA ASP A 32 18.43 -27.41 26.74
C ASP A 32 18.20 -27.07 25.27
N PRO A 33 19.05 -26.22 24.67
CA PRO A 33 18.89 -25.89 23.23
C PRO A 33 19.23 -27.13 22.40
N TYR A 34 18.46 -27.36 21.37
CA TYR A 34 18.67 -28.48 20.45
C TYR A 34 18.73 -28.04 18.99
N ILE A 35 19.47 -28.78 18.19
CA ILE A 35 19.64 -28.50 16.77
C ILE A 35 18.41 -29.01 16.01
N VAL A 36 17.83 -28.13 15.20
CA VAL A 36 16.72 -28.47 14.32
C VAL A 36 16.94 -27.91 12.93
N SER A 37 16.63 -28.68 11.92
CA SER A 37 16.58 -28.17 10.54
C SER A 37 15.37 -27.30 10.35
N ILE A 38 15.58 -26.08 9.88
CA ILE A 38 14.50 -25.15 9.54
C ILE A 38 14.57 -24.84 8.04
N PRO A 39 13.41 -24.60 7.39
CA PRO A 39 13.39 -24.20 5.99
C PRO A 39 14.10 -22.87 5.78
N LYS A 40 15.08 -22.84 4.88
CA LYS A 40 15.87 -21.62 4.56
C LYS A 40 15.01 -20.50 3.96
N THR A 41 13.92 -20.85 3.31
CA THR A 41 13.03 -19.90 2.63
C THR A 41 11.58 -20.15 3.04
N PRO A 42 10.71 -19.13 3.00
CA PRO A 42 9.28 -19.32 3.21
C PRO A 42 8.69 -20.28 2.15
N ALA A 43 7.46 -20.71 2.35
CA ALA A 43 6.73 -21.50 1.35
C ALA A 43 6.19 -20.56 0.26
N HIS A 44 6.40 -20.91 -1.00
CA HIS A 44 5.97 -20.10 -2.14
C HIS A 44 4.72 -20.64 -2.83
N ASP A 45 4.37 -21.88 -2.56
CA ASP A 45 3.15 -22.55 -3.01
C ASP A 45 2.59 -23.45 -1.93
N GLN A 46 1.39 -24.00 -2.17
CA GLN A 46 0.68 -24.82 -1.20
C GLN A 46 1.40 -26.13 -0.89
N ALA A 47 2.05 -26.74 -1.87
CA ALA A 47 2.78 -27.99 -1.68
C ALA A 47 4.01 -27.76 -0.78
N GLN A 48 4.75 -26.69 -1.03
CA GLN A 48 5.86 -26.28 -0.18
C GLN A 48 5.39 -25.89 1.23
N LEU A 49 4.22 -25.27 1.36
CA LEU A 49 3.67 -24.94 2.67
C LEU A 49 3.47 -26.21 3.50
N ILE A 50 2.83 -27.21 2.96
CA ILE A 50 2.59 -28.49 3.66
C ILE A 50 3.92 -29.14 4.07
N THR A 51 4.86 -29.24 3.15
CA THR A 51 6.15 -29.91 3.39
C THR A 51 7.00 -29.15 4.41
N LYS A 52 7.12 -27.83 4.26
CA LYS A 52 7.96 -26.99 5.14
C LYS A 52 7.33 -26.80 6.51
N HIS A 53 6.01 -26.66 6.59
CA HIS A 53 5.29 -26.48 7.84
C HIS A 53 5.36 -27.73 8.74
N ALA A 54 5.52 -28.91 8.16
CA ALA A 54 5.74 -30.14 8.90
C ALA A 54 7.08 -30.17 9.66
N ILE A 55 8.08 -29.43 9.17
CA ILE A 55 9.40 -29.32 9.79
C ILE A 55 9.42 -28.17 10.79
N TRP A 56 8.98 -26.99 10.35
CA TRP A 56 8.95 -25.75 11.13
C TRP A 56 7.76 -24.89 10.68
N PRO A 57 7.04 -24.23 11.61
CA PRO A 57 5.93 -23.35 11.25
C PRO A 57 6.38 -22.26 10.27
N VAL A 58 5.90 -22.32 9.04
CA VAL A 58 6.16 -21.31 8.00
C VAL A 58 4.85 -20.73 7.48
N THR A 59 4.95 -19.53 6.94
CA THR A 59 3.83 -18.87 6.28
C THR A 59 3.95 -18.99 4.77
N LEU A 60 2.81 -18.96 4.08
CA LEU A 60 2.79 -18.89 2.63
C LEU A 60 3.22 -17.51 2.16
N ALA A 61 4.32 -17.42 1.45
CA ALA A 61 4.83 -16.22 0.81
C ALA A 61 4.99 -16.51 -0.69
N PRO A 62 3.93 -16.39 -1.49
CA PRO A 62 4.00 -16.62 -2.93
C PRO A 62 5.10 -15.78 -3.56
N PHE A 63 5.82 -16.35 -4.54
CA PHE A 63 6.79 -15.57 -5.30
C PHE A 63 6.13 -14.31 -5.83
N GLN A 64 6.64 -13.16 -5.43
CA GLN A 64 6.38 -11.97 -6.20
C GLN A 64 7.04 -12.20 -7.56
N ARG A 65 6.25 -12.28 -8.63
CA ARG A 65 6.79 -12.36 -9.99
C ARG A 65 7.82 -11.24 -10.11
N LYS A 66 9.07 -11.58 -10.46
CA LYS A 66 10.03 -10.58 -10.94
C LYS A 66 9.32 -9.82 -12.04
N GLN A 67 9.19 -8.52 -11.83
CA GLN A 67 8.61 -7.67 -12.86
C GLN A 67 9.51 -7.82 -14.08
N ASP A 68 8.99 -8.44 -15.14
CA ASP A 68 9.71 -8.49 -16.41
C ASP A 68 10.03 -7.06 -16.80
N ALA A 69 11.29 -6.80 -17.13
CA ALA A 69 11.78 -5.49 -17.57
C ALA A 69 11.24 -5.09 -18.97
N SER A 70 10.25 -5.80 -19.50
CA SER A 70 9.58 -5.47 -20.75
C SER A 70 8.84 -4.14 -20.62
N PRO A 71 8.84 -3.30 -21.67
CA PRO A 71 8.10 -2.04 -21.67
C PRO A 71 6.64 -2.27 -21.25
N ARG A 72 6.20 -1.52 -20.25
CA ARG A 72 4.87 -1.68 -19.69
C ARG A 72 3.90 -0.84 -20.51
N PHE A 73 3.31 -1.42 -21.53
CA PHE A 73 2.26 -0.77 -22.31
C PHE A 73 0.92 -0.98 -21.64
N TRP A 74 0.23 0.13 -21.36
CA TRP A 74 -1.13 0.07 -20.87
C TRP A 74 -2.10 -0.19 -22.03
N SER A 75 -3.16 -0.94 -21.78
CA SER A 75 -4.25 -1.05 -22.72
C SER A 75 -4.94 0.33 -22.87
N LEU A 76 -5.60 0.53 -24.01
CA LEU A 76 -6.36 1.75 -24.26
C LEU A 76 -7.47 1.94 -23.19
N ALA A 77 -8.09 0.84 -22.76
CA ALA A 77 -9.11 0.85 -21.71
C ALA A 77 -8.52 1.35 -20.37
N ARG A 78 -7.32 0.88 -20.01
CA ARG A 78 -6.64 1.34 -18.81
C ARG A 78 -6.29 2.82 -18.88
N ARG A 79 -5.74 3.28 -20.00
CA ARG A 79 -5.42 4.69 -20.21
C ARG A 79 -6.64 5.59 -20.03
N LYS A 80 -7.75 5.28 -20.72
CA LYS A 80 -9.02 6.02 -20.60
C LYS A 80 -9.56 6.03 -19.17
N TRP A 81 -9.43 4.92 -18.46
CA TRP A 81 -9.84 4.85 -17.06
C TRP A 81 -8.97 5.73 -16.16
N VAL A 82 -7.64 5.76 -16.37
CA VAL A 82 -6.73 6.65 -15.63
C VAL A 82 -7.04 8.11 -15.93
N GLU A 83 -7.23 8.48 -17.21
CA GLU A 83 -7.62 9.83 -17.63
C GLU A 83 -8.91 10.29 -16.93
N ALA A 84 -9.92 9.42 -16.85
CA ALA A 84 -11.15 9.71 -16.13
C ALA A 84 -10.93 9.91 -14.62
N GLY A 85 -10.04 9.12 -14.00
CA GLY A 85 -9.66 9.27 -12.59
C GLY A 85 -8.93 10.60 -12.32
N ILE A 86 -8.00 10.97 -13.19
CA ILE A 86 -7.29 12.26 -13.13
C ILE A 86 -8.25 13.44 -13.29
N LYS A 87 -9.14 13.38 -14.29
CA LYS A 87 -10.18 14.41 -14.47
C LYS A 87 -11.02 14.57 -13.21
N ARG A 88 -11.42 13.47 -12.59
CA ARG A 88 -12.22 13.49 -11.37
C ARG A 88 -11.52 14.19 -10.20
N VAL A 89 -10.23 13.94 -9.97
CA VAL A 89 -9.51 14.62 -8.87
C VAL A 89 -9.28 16.10 -9.15
N ILE A 90 -9.14 16.49 -10.41
CA ILE A 90 -9.07 17.91 -10.80
C ILE A 90 -10.37 18.63 -10.44
N GLU A 91 -11.53 18.05 -10.82
CA GLU A 91 -12.84 18.59 -10.47
C GLU A 91 -13.02 18.74 -8.97
N LEU A 92 -12.63 17.71 -8.20
CA LEU A 92 -12.70 17.72 -6.75
C LEU A 92 -11.76 18.75 -6.10
N GLY A 93 -10.56 18.95 -6.67
CA GLY A 93 -9.62 19.96 -6.18
C GLY A 93 -10.12 21.39 -6.38
N LEU A 94 -10.69 21.68 -7.55
CA LEU A 94 -11.32 22.97 -7.84
C LEU A 94 -12.54 23.20 -6.93
N GLU A 95 -13.33 22.16 -6.67
CA GLU A 95 -14.43 22.24 -5.73
C GLU A 95 -13.95 22.51 -4.30
N ALA A 96 -12.90 21.87 -3.83
CA ALA A 96 -12.31 22.11 -2.51
C ALA A 96 -11.82 23.55 -2.38
N GLN A 97 -11.08 24.02 -3.37
CA GLN A 97 -10.57 25.40 -3.42
C GLN A 97 -11.72 26.43 -3.38
N SER A 98 -12.81 26.20 -4.11
CA SER A 98 -13.98 27.09 -4.09
C SER A 98 -14.67 27.17 -2.72
N LYS A 99 -14.46 26.17 -1.87
CA LYS A 99 -14.97 26.10 -0.48
C LYS A 99 -13.98 26.64 0.55
N GLY A 100 -12.83 27.19 0.13
CA GLY A 100 -11.79 27.71 1.02
C GLY A 100 -10.89 26.65 1.66
N GLU A 101 -10.95 25.42 1.15
CA GLU A 101 -10.02 24.36 1.53
C GLU A 101 -8.78 24.36 0.63
N LEU A 102 -7.76 23.62 1.05
CA LEU A 102 -6.62 23.37 0.17
C LEU A 102 -7.08 22.59 -1.07
N PRO A 103 -6.57 22.90 -2.27
CA PRO A 103 -6.99 22.24 -3.51
C PRO A 103 -6.41 20.84 -3.63
N THR A 104 -6.39 20.10 -2.53
CA THR A 104 -5.96 18.69 -2.50
C THR A 104 -7.16 17.77 -2.44
N ALA A 105 -7.20 16.85 -3.37
CA ALA A 105 -8.32 15.93 -3.52
C ALA A 105 -7.83 14.55 -3.87
N VAL A 106 -8.63 13.56 -3.50
CA VAL A 106 -8.36 12.15 -3.71
C VAL A 106 -9.60 11.43 -4.22
N TYR A 107 -9.39 10.57 -5.19
CA TYR A 107 -10.38 9.61 -5.66
C TYR A 107 -9.82 8.20 -5.60
N CYS A 108 -10.48 7.31 -4.90
CA CYS A 108 -10.09 5.92 -4.72
C CYS A 108 -11.13 4.99 -5.32
N THR A 109 -10.71 4.02 -6.12
CA THR A 109 -11.63 3.07 -6.79
C THR A 109 -10.93 1.75 -7.10
N SER A 110 -11.73 0.71 -7.32
CA SER A 110 -11.26 -0.54 -7.91
C SER A 110 -11.08 -0.36 -9.41
N SER A 111 -9.93 -0.77 -9.95
CA SER A 111 -9.71 -0.75 -11.39
C SER A 111 -10.66 -1.73 -12.09
N PRO A 112 -11.41 -1.30 -13.11
CA PRO A 112 -12.26 -2.18 -13.92
C PRO A 112 -11.45 -3.01 -14.92
N VAL A 113 -10.17 -2.71 -15.09
CA VAL A 113 -9.26 -3.38 -16.01
C VAL A 113 -8.03 -3.88 -15.26
N PRO A 114 -7.39 -4.97 -15.71
CA PRO A 114 -6.17 -5.49 -15.09
C PRO A 114 -5.01 -4.50 -15.23
N LEU A 115 -3.97 -4.70 -14.41
CA LEU A 115 -2.73 -3.92 -14.49
C LEU A 115 -2.02 -4.11 -15.83
N TRP A 116 -2.11 -5.31 -16.37
CA TRP A 116 -1.37 -5.74 -17.56
C TRP A 116 -2.31 -6.38 -18.59
N PRO A 117 -2.08 -6.15 -19.90
CA PRO A 117 -2.93 -6.70 -20.96
C PRO A 117 -3.05 -8.22 -20.96
N ARG A 118 -2.03 -8.94 -20.48
CA ARG A 118 -2.04 -10.41 -20.40
C ARG A 118 -3.00 -10.98 -19.35
N GLU A 119 -3.55 -10.12 -18.48
CA GLU A 119 -4.48 -10.50 -17.41
C GLU A 119 -5.92 -10.15 -17.75
N GLU A 120 -6.22 -9.71 -18.99
CA GLU A 120 -7.57 -9.24 -19.39
C GLU A 120 -8.59 -10.36 -19.45
N GLU A 121 -8.17 -11.59 -19.79
CA GLU A 121 -9.08 -12.72 -19.92
C GLU A 121 -9.53 -13.18 -18.53
N GLY A 122 -10.86 -13.07 -18.28
CA GLY A 122 -11.46 -13.47 -17.00
C GLY A 122 -11.20 -12.54 -15.82
N PHE A 123 -10.65 -11.34 -16.05
CA PHE A 123 -10.40 -10.38 -14.97
C PHE A 123 -11.68 -9.94 -14.29
N VAL A 124 -11.75 -10.17 -12.98
CA VAL A 124 -12.82 -9.65 -12.12
C VAL A 124 -12.20 -8.68 -11.13
N PRO A 125 -12.67 -7.41 -11.06
CA PRO A 125 -12.19 -6.46 -10.06
C PRO A 125 -12.38 -7.02 -8.64
N PRO A 126 -11.38 -6.94 -7.76
CA PRO A 126 -11.48 -7.48 -6.40
C PRO A 126 -12.62 -6.88 -5.57
N THR A 127 -12.96 -5.63 -5.83
CA THR A 127 -14.03 -4.90 -5.13
C THR A 127 -14.83 -4.06 -6.13
N PRO A 128 -15.68 -4.70 -6.96
CA PRO A 128 -16.39 -3.98 -8.01
C PRO A 128 -17.26 -2.87 -7.44
N GLY A 129 -17.21 -1.68 -8.07
CA GLY A 129 -18.06 -0.55 -7.72
C GLY A 129 -17.64 0.25 -6.47
N LEU A 130 -16.63 -0.15 -5.72
CA LEU A 130 -16.14 0.66 -4.60
C LEU A 130 -15.53 1.95 -5.15
N ARG A 131 -16.07 3.07 -4.68
CA ARG A 131 -15.61 4.42 -5.01
C ARG A 131 -15.66 5.29 -3.77
N ALA A 132 -14.60 6.03 -3.51
CA ALA A 132 -14.53 7.02 -2.44
C ALA A 132 -13.85 8.27 -2.96
N SER A 133 -14.37 9.44 -2.62
CA SER A 133 -13.75 10.74 -2.91
C SER A 133 -13.61 11.51 -1.61
N SER A 134 -12.54 12.24 -1.46
CA SER A 134 -12.31 13.11 -0.30
C SER A 134 -11.45 14.29 -0.69
N CYS A 135 -11.68 15.40 -0.01
CA CYS A 135 -10.83 16.59 -0.09
C CYS A 135 -10.13 16.80 1.25
N ASP A 136 -9.18 17.69 1.26
CA ASP A 136 -8.63 18.24 2.48
C ASP A 136 -9.70 19.01 3.23
N THR A 137 -9.78 18.86 4.55
CA THR A 137 -10.76 19.54 5.41
C THR A 137 -10.07 20.13 6.64
N ARG A 138 -8.76 20.42 6.54
CA ARG A 138 -8.00 21.00 7.65
C ARG A 138 -8.50 22.37 8.06
N ASN A 139 -8.95 23.18 7.09
CA ASN A 139 -9.45 24.51 7.35
C ASN A 139 -10.84 24.47 8.01
N SER A 140 -11.79 23.78 7.42
CA SER A 140 -13.18 23.71 7.93
C SER A 140 -13.32 22.94 9.24
N GLU A 141 -12.53 21.86 9.43
CA GLU A 141 -12.58 21.07 10.65
C GLU A 141 -11.57 21.55 11.71
N ASN A 142 -10.73 22.57 11.40
CA ASN A 142 -9.66 23.07 12.25
C ASN A 142 -8.81 21.96 12.87
N HIS A 143 -8.40 21.01 12.03
CA HIS A 143 -7.71 19.81 12.47
C HIS A 143 -6.56 19.42 11.55
N PRO A 144 -5.29 19.42 12.02
CA PRO A 144 -4.10 19.27 11.17
C PRO A 144 -3.99 17.93 10.45
N LEU A 145 -4.68 16.88 10.92
CA LEU A 145 -4.60 15.54 10.30
C LEU A 145 -5.72 15.28 9.28
N ARG A 146 -6.49 16.29 8.87
CA ARG A 146 -7.58 16.14 7.90
C ARG A 146 -7.11 16.26 6.46
N HIS A 147 -5.96 15.68 6.15
CA HIS A 147 -5.47 15.54 4.79
C HIS A 147 -6.44 14.72 3.94
N ALA A 148 -6.57 15.05 2.67
CA ALA A 148 -7.45 14.38 1.73
C ALA A 148 -7.29 12.85 1.72
N ILE A 149 -6.04 12.36 1.80
CA ILE A 149 -5.72 10.93 1.83
C ILE A 149 -6.21 10.25 3.10
N LEU A 150 -6.00 10.85 4.27
CA LEU A 150 -6.47 10.28 5.55
C LEU A 150 -7.99 10.24 5.59
N ASN A 151 -8.65 11.29 5.09
CA ASN A 151 -10.10 11.34 4.94
C ASN A 151 -10.61 10.24 4.00
N CYS A 152 -9.90 9.99 2.89
CA CYS A 152 -10.25 8.93 1.94
C CYS A 152 -10.10 7.52 2.55
N ILE A 153 -9.00 7.26 3.27
CA ILE A 153 -8.79 5.98 3.96
C ILE A 153 -9.93 5.73 4.96
N ALA A 154 -10.31 6.74 5.75
CA ALA A 154 -11.41 6.65 6.69
C ALA A 154 -12.76 6.40 5.98
N SER A 155 -12.99 7.04 4.83
CA SER A 155 -14.18 6.83 4.01
C SER A 155 -14.26 5.41 3.47
N VAL A 156 -13.17 4.89 2.91
CA VAL A 156 -13.11 3.49 2.43
C VAL A 156 -13.31 2.50 3.58
N ALA A 157 -12.71 2.76 4.74
CA ALA A 157 -12.91 1.92 5.91
C ALA A 157 -14.39 1.81 6.29
N ARG A 158 -15.12 2.92 6.28
CA ARG A 158 -16.59 2.93 6.54
C ARG A 158 -17.36 2.18 5.44
N LEU A 159 -17.03 2.40 4.16
CA LEU A 159 -17.69 1.70 3.07
C LEU A 159 -17.54 0.17 3.18
N ARG A 160 -16.38 -0.31 3.62
CA ARG A 160 -16.13 -1.74 3.79
C ARG A 160 -16.95 -2.36 4.94
N THR A 161 -17.48 -1.58 5.86
CA THR A 161 -18.33 -2.08 6.96
C THR A 161 -19.81 -2.19 6.61
N VAL A 162 -20.23 -1.66 5.46
CA VAL A 162 -21.64 -1.65 5.05
C VAL A 162 -21.85 -2.45 3.75
N PRO A 163 -23.07 -3.02 3.55
CA PRO A 163 -23.40 -3.68 2.28
C PRO A 163 -23.32 -2.71 1.09
N PRO A 164 -22.94 -3.20 -0.12
CA PRO A 164 -22.62 -4.59 -0.43
C PRO A 164 -21.20 -5.02 -0.08
N PHE A 165 -20.31 -4.09 0.32
CA PHE A 165 -18.88 -4.36 0.47
C PHE A 165 -18.55 -5.22 1.69
N SER A 166 -19.33 -5.13 2.77
CA SER A 166 -19.18 -6.00 3.93
C SER A 166 -19.50 -7.48 3.63
N GLU A 167 -20.30 -7.74 2.61
CA GLU A 167 -20.64 -9.11 2.19
C GLU A 167 -19.55 -9.72 1.33
N ILE A 168 -18.90 -8.93 0.48
CA ILE A 168 -17.72 -9.35 -0.29
C ILE A 168 -16.61 -9.78 0.68
N GLN A 169 -16.47 -9.07 1.79
CA GLN A 169 -15.48 -9.38 2.84
C GLN A 169 -15.68 -10.77 3.45
N LYS A 170 -16.92 -11.20 3.66
CA LYS A 170 -17.23 -12.54 4.20
C LYS A 170 -16.88 -13.69 3.24
N GLN A 171 -16.78 -13.40 1.96
CA GLN A 171 -16.47 -14.39 0.92
C GLN A 171 -14.98 -14.43 0.55
N ALA A 172 -14.18 -13.52 1.10
CA ALA A 172 -12.76 -13.45 0.79
C ALA A 172 -12.02 -14.68 1.30
N THR A 173 -11.45 -15.43 0.37
CA THR A 173 -10.66 -16.65 0.66
C THR A 173 -9.24 -16.34 1.13
N ARG A 174 -8.80 -15.09 1.07
CA ARG A 174 -7.44 -14.65 1.39
C ARG A 174 -7.46 -13.63 2.53
N ASN A 175 -6.73 -13.93 3.60
CA ASN A 175 -6.56 -13.00 4.71
C ASN A 175 -6.03 -11.63 4.24
N GLY A 176 -6.73 -10.57 4.60
CA GLY A 176 -6.35 -9.20 4.27
C GLY A 176 -6.70 -8.76 2.85
N ALA A 177 -7.48 -9.54 2.08
CA ALA A 177 -7.95 -9.13 0.74
C ALA A 177 -8.79 -7.85 0.79
N ASP A 178 -9.53 -7.64 1.89
CA ASP A 178 -10.44 -6.51 2.09
C ASP A 178 -9.93 -5.49 3.10
N TYR A 179 -8.64 -5.54 3.40
CA TYR A 179 -8.06 -4.61 4.34
C TYR A 179 -7.91 -3.22 3.69
N LEU A 180 -8.58 -2.22 4.25
CA LEU A 180 -8.52 -0.80 3.86
C LEU A 180 -8.46 -0.59 2.33
N LEU A 181 -7.30 -0.20 1.79
CA LEU A 181 -7.09 0.09 0.36
C LEU A 181 -6.55 -1.10 -0.44
N THR A 182 -6.54 -2.31 0.11
CA THR A 182 -6.05 -3.49 -0.62
C THR A 182 -6.74 -3.61 -1.97
N SER A 183 -5.95 -3.78 -3.03
CA SER A 183 -6.40 -3.90 -4.43
C SER A 183 -7.06 -2.66 -5.03
N LEU A 184 -7.10 -1.53 -4.32
CA LEU A 184 -7.63 -0.28 -4.83
C LEU A 184 -6.54 0.58 -5.46
N SER A 185 -6.94 1.39 -6.43
CA SER A 185 -6.14 2.42 -7.06
C SER A 185 -6.57 3.78 -6.55
N LEU A 186 -5.61 4.65 -6.29
CA LEU A 186 -5.85 5.98 -5.74
C LEU A 186 -5.33 7.04 -6.70
N PHE A 187 -6.14 8.04 -6.95
CA PHE A 187 -5.81 9.22 -7.73
C PHE A 187 -5.74 10.42 -6.80
N THR A 188 -4.71 11.22 -6.93
CA THR A 188 -4.54 12.45 -6.15
C THR A 188 -3.98 13.56 -7.04
N LEU A 189 -4.32 14.80 -6.74
CA LEU A 189 -3.77 15.95 -7.47
C LEU A 189 -2.29 16.14 -7.15
N HIS A 190 -1.96 16.16 -5.89
CA HIS A 190 -0.61 16.44 -5.42
C HIS A 190 0.06 15.16 -4.91
N GLU A 191 1.36 15.10 -5.06
CA GLU A 191 2.17 14.08 -4.43
C GLU A 191 1.96 14.11 -2.91
N PRO A 192 1.59 12.98 -2.28
CA PRO A 192 1.35 12.92 -0.85
C PRO A 192 2.60 13.24 -0.03
N CYS A 193 2.44 13.93 1.09
CA CYS A 193 3.52 14.08 2.06
C CYS A 193 3.93 12.72 2.64
N THR A 194 5.06 12.68 3.32
CA THR A 194 5.60 11.45 3.92
C THR A 194 4.59 10.74 4.83
N MET A 195 3.87 11.46 5.69
CA MET A 195 2.84 10.91 6.57
C MET A 195 1.73 10.22 5.78
N CYS A 196 1.19 10.88 4.77
CA CYS A 196 0.15 10.33 3.90
C CYS A 196 0.66 9.12 3.10
N THR A 197 1.90 9.16 2.62
CA THR A 197 2.53 8.04 1.91
C THR A 197 2.66 6.81 2.83
N MET A 198 3.04 7.00 4.08
CA MET A 198 3.07 5.92 5.07
C MET A 198 1.67 5.38 5.37
N ALA A 199 0.66 6.24 5.47
CA ALA A 199 -0.73 5.82 5.64
C ALA A 199 -1.24 4.98 4.45
N LEU A 200 -0.88 5.35 3.22
CA LEU A 200 -1.18 4.57 2.00
C LEU A 200 -0.51 3.19 2.04
N LEU A 201 0.76 3.14 2.42
CA LEU A 201 1.51 1.90 2.58
C LEU A 201 0.86 0.98 3.61
N HIS A 202 0.54 1.50 4.79
CA HIS A 202 -0.16 0.75 5.85
C HIS A 202 -1.54 0.28 5.40
N SER A 203 -2.23 1.06 4.60
CA SER A 203 -3.55 0.72 4.04
C SER A 203 -3.49 -0.27 2.88
N ARG A 204 -2.30 -0.68 2.46
CA ARG A 204 -2.05 -1.64 1.38
C ARG A 204 -2.63 -1.20 0.04
N VAL A 205 -2.53 0.09 -0.29
CA VAL A 205 -2.92 0.58 -1.61
C VAL A 205 -2.16 -0.18 -2.71
N ARG A 206 -2.80 -0.43 -3.83
CA ARG A 206 -2.18 -1.14 -4.96
C ARG A 206 -1.30 -0.21 -5.78
N GLU A 207 -1.81 0.96 -6.11
CA GLU A 207 -1.16 1.95 -6.95
C GLU A 207 -1.70 3.35 -6.68
N VAL A 208 -0.87 4.34 -6.96
CA VAL A 208 -1.22 5.77 -6.80
C VAL A 208 -0.86 6.52 -8.06
N PHE A 209 -1.79 7.35 -8.52
CA PHE A 209 -1.60 8.30 -9.61
C PHE A 209 -1.62 9.70 -9.06
N TYR A 210 -0.64 10.54 -9.44
CA TYR A 210 -0.61 11.93 -9.03
C TYR A 210 -0.19 12.85 -10.19
N VAL A 211 -0.48 14.14 -10.08
CA VAL A 211 -0.24 15.15 -11.12
C VAL A 211 0.90 16.06 -10.74
N PHE A 212 0.78 16.75 -9.62
CA PHE A 212 1.74 17.77 -9.19
C PHE A 212 2.71 17.20 -8.16
N PRO A 213 4.03 17.37 -8.34
CA PRO A 213 5.01 16.99 -7.33
C PRO A 213 4.96 17.97 -6.15
N SER A 214 5.29 17.46 -4.96
CA SER A 214 5.31 18.26 -3.71
C SER A 214 6.72 18.63 -3.24
N GLY A 215 7.71 18.53 -4.13
CA GLY A 215 9.08 18.91 -3.84
C GLY A 215 9.68 18.14 -2.65
N GLN A 216 10.21 18.86 -1.65
CA GLN A 216 10.91 18.23 -0.53
C GLN A 216 9.98 17.50 0.46
N SER A 217 8.71 17.87 0.57
CA SER A 217 7.74 17.24 1.48
C SER A 217 7.12 15.96 0.90
N GLY A 218 7.28 15.71 -0.42
CA GLY A 218 6.74 14.55 -1.11
C GLY A 218 7.34 13.23 -0.65
N GLY A 219 6.50 12.22 -0.51
CA GLY A 219 6.93 10.89 -0.07
C GLY A 219 7.35 9.95 -1.20
N PHE A 220 7.23 10.35 -2.47
CA PHE A 220 7.54 9.52 -3.64
C PHE A 220 8.84 9.89 -4.34
N GLU A 221 8.99 11.16 -4.74
CA GLU A 221 10.14 11.63 -5.53
C GLU A 221 11.33 12.05 -4.65
N GLY A 222 11.12 12.27 -3.35
CA GLY A 222 12.18 12.64 -2.41
C GLY A 222 13.14 11.48 -2.06
N GLU A 223 14.13 11.77 -1.24
CA GLU A 223 15.13 10.80 -0.76
C GLU A 223 14.52 9.58 -0.05
N LEU A 224 13.33 9.74 0.51
CA LEU A 224 12.67 8.69 1.27
C LEU A 224 12.11 7.56 0.39
N GLY A 225 11.56 7.87 -0.79
CA GLY A 225 11.05 6.88 -1.74
C GLY A 225 10.23 5.76 -1.09
N VAL A 226 9.37 6.11 -0.12
CA VAL A 226 8.71 5.16 0.81
C VAL A 226 7.98 4.04 0.08
N HIS A 227 7.34 4.33 -1.05
CA HIS A 227 6.57 3.36 -1.85
C HIS A 227 7.39 2.19 -2.37
N SER A 228 8.70 2.37 -2.58
CA SER A 228 9.60 1.41 -3.25
C SER A 228 10.62 0.74 -2.31
N ARG A 229 10.63 1.10 -1.05
CA ARG A 229 11.62 0.60 -0.09
C ARG A 229 11.55 -0.92 0.07
N LYS A 230 12.71 -1.56 -0.05
CA LYS A 230 12.83 -3.04 -0.02
C LYS A 230 12.70 -3.62 1.40
N ASP A 231 12.93 -2.82 2.41
CA ASP A 231 12.85 -3.17 3.83
C ASP A 231 11.42 -3.13 4.39
N LEU A 232 10.44 -2.68 3.59
CA LEU A 232 9.04 -2.64 4.00
C LEU A 232 8.23 -3.85 3.51
N ASN A 233 7.27 -4.27 4.30
CA ASN A 233 6.41 -5.44 4.03
C ASN A 233 5.43 -5.26 2.87
N HIS A 234 5.12 -4.02 2.53
CA HIS A 234 4.26 -3.68 1.41
C HIS A 234 4.94 -2.66 0.51
N ARG A 235 4.65 -2.73 -0.76
CA ARG A 235 5.08 -1.78 -1.78
C ARG A 235 3.93 -1.56 -2.74
N PHE A 236 3.85 -0.38 -3.34
CA PHE A 236 2.82 -0.04 -4.32
C PHE A 236 3.41 0.71 -5.49
N GLU A 237 2.75 0.67 -6.63
CA GLU A 237 3.16 1.37 -7.84
C GLU A 237 2.79 2.86 -7.73
N VAL A 238 3.67 3.72 -8.22
CA VAL A 238 3.45 5.17 -8.27
C VAL A 238 3.60 5.66 -9.69
N TRP A 239 2.66 6.46 -10.14
CA TRP A 239 2.57 6.98 -11.49
C TRP A 239 2.37 8.49 -11.47
N LYS A 240 3.32 9.22 -12.03
CA LYS A 240 3.18 10.66 -12.28
C LYS A 240 2.51 10.88 -13.63
N TRP A 241 1.35 11.48 -13.63
CA TRP A 241 0.61 11.79 -14.82
C TRP A 241 1.04 13.13 -15.37
N LYS A 242 1.55 13.16 -16.61
CA LYS A 242 2.11 14.37 -17.23
C LYS A 242 1.18 15.02 -18.26
N ASP A 243 0.31 14.21 -18.87
CA ASP A 243 -0.57 14.65 -19.96
C ASP A 243 -1.86 15.25 -19.39
N VAL A 244 -1.74 16.40 -18.68
CA VAL A 244 -2.90 17.08 -18.11
C VAL A 244 -3.15 18.37 -18.90
N ASP A 245 -4.32 18.44 -19.50
CA ASP A 245 -4.79 19.65 -20.17
C ASP A 245 -5.48 20.57 -19.16
N LEU A 246 -4.71 21.51 -18.61
CA LEU A 246 -5.15 22.52 -17.65
C LEU A 246 -4.84 23.90 -18.17
N THR A 247 -5.80 24.81 -18.06
CA THR A 247 -5.57 26.25 -18.29
C THR A 247 -4.61 26.80 -17.22
N ASP A 248 -3.97 27.91 -17.52
CA ASP A 248 -3.05 28.54 -16.55
C ASP A 248 -3.79 29.02 -15.30
N GLU A 249 -5.04 29.48 -15.45
CA GLU A 249 -5.93 29.80 -14.33
C GLU A 249 -6.20 28.58 -13.44
N GLN A 250 -6.49 27.43 -14.03
CA GLN A 250 -6.69 26.18 -13.27
C GLN A 250 -5.43 25.74 -12.55
N LYS A 251 -4.25 25.89 -13.16
CA LYS A 251 -2.96 25.58 -12.50
C LYS A 251 -2.73 26.49 -11.29
N GLU A 252 -3.06 27.76 -11.39
CA GLU A 252 -2.95 28.72 -10.30
C GLU A 252 -3.91 28.36 -9.16
N LEU A 253 -5.18 28.10 -9.46
CA LEU A 253 -6.20 27.69 -8.48
C LEU A 253 -5.86 26.37 -7.77
N LEU A 254 -5.18 25.46 -8.46
CA LEU A 254 -4.76 24.18 -7.92
C LEU A 254 -3.36 24.22 -7.28
N SER A 255 -2.70 25.37 -7.27
CA SER A 255 -1.39 25.51 -6.64
C SER A 255 -1.48 25.48 -5.12
N ILE A 256 -0.47 24.92 -4.47
CA ILE A 256 -0.36 24.89 -3.01
C ILE A 256 0.62 25.98 -2.56
N PRO A 257 0.27 26.78 -1.55
CA PRO A 257 1.18 27.78 -1.02
C PRO A 257 2.50 27.15 -0.55
N PRO A 258 3.64 27.82 -0.73
CA PRO A 258 4.92 27.35 -0.24
C PRO A 258 4.88 27.07 1.27
N GLY A 259 5.47 25.94 1.70
CA GLY A 259 5.53 25.55 3.11
C GLY A 259 4.29 24.85 3.65
N VAL A 260 3.25 24.65 2.83
CA VAL A 260 2.09 23.84 3.19
C VAL A 260 2.31 22.40 2.75
N GLU A 261 2.25 21.47 3.70
CA GLU A 261 2.29 20.02 3.41
C GLU A 261 0.94 19.52 2.88
N VAL A 262 1.01 18.49 1.99
CA VAL A 262 -0.17 17.95 1.28
C VAL A 262 -0.51 16.55 1.76
#